data_6b3cb736e1d35bab725fba4e9d528ae3
#
_entry.id   6b3cb736e1d35bab725fba4e9d528ae3
#
_cell.length_a   1.000
_cell.length_b   1.000
_cell.length_c   1.000
_cell.angle_alpha   90.00
_cell.angle_beta   90.00
_cell.angle_gamma   90.00
#
_symmetry.space_group_name_H-M   'P 1'
#
loop_
_entity.id
_entity.type
_entity.pdbx_description
1 polymer ?
#
loop_
_entity_poly.entity_id
_entity_poly.type
_entity_poly.pdbx_seq_one_letter_code
_entity_poly.pdbx_strand_id
1 'polypeptide(L)'
;MDWAFRNIEYKIIIMSEITFKGNKISTSGELPKQGESAKDFELVSTDLQTKSLNDYKGQKLVLNIFPSVDTGVCAQSVRTFNEKAAALDNTKVLCISRDLPFAQNRFCAAEGIENVEMLSDFNTGEFGKNYGLDMLDGPLKGLHSRAVIALDENHNVVYTQQVSEITEEPDYQNAIHSFS
;
A
#
# COMPACT_ATOMS: atom_id res chain seq x y z
N MET A 1 28.34 -18.33 38.39
CA MET A 1 27.91 -17.00 37.83
C MET A 1 27.81 -17.15 36.33
N ASP A 2 26.62 -17.55 35.86
CA ASP A 2 26.35 -17.71 34.43
C ASP A 2 25.91 -16.39 33.87
N TRP A 3 26.79 -15.78 33.06
CA TRP A 3 26.44 -14.64 32.20
C TRP A 3 25.81 -15.20 30.93
N ALA A 4 24.49 -15.31 30.93
CA ALA A 4 23.75 -15.57 29.71
C ALA A 4 23.88 -14.35 28.78
N PHE A 5 24.77 -14.44 27.81
CA PHE A 5 24.77 -13.51 26.68
C PHE A 5 23.46 -13.70 25.94
N ARG A 6 22.52 -12.77 26.13
CA ARG A 6 21.37 -12.63 25.24
C ARG A 6 21.93 -12.21 23.89
N ASN A 7 21.88 -13.11 22.93
CA ASN A 7 22.07 -12.76 21.53
C ASN A 7 20.98 -11.75 21.15
N ILE A 8 21.32 -10.48 21.18
CA ILE A 8 20.51 -9.43 20.57
C ILE A 8 20.76 -9.56 19.08
N GLU A 9 19.89 -10.26 18.38
CA GLU A 9 19.86 -10.21 16.92
C GLU A 9 19.53 -8.78 16.52
N TYR A 10 20.54 -8.04 16.14
CA TYR A 10 20.34 -6.75 15.45
C TYR A 10 19.75 -7.06 14.09
N LYS A 11 18.42 -6.99 13.98
CA LYS A 11 17.75 -7.02 12.70
C LYS A 11 18.19 -5.76 11.95
N ILE A 12 19.06 -5.93 10.96
CA ILE A 12 19.43 -4.84 10.06
C ILE A 12 18.14 -4.45 9.34
N ILE A 13 17.57 -3.31 9.70
CA ILE A 13 16.45 -2.74 8.97
C ILE A 13 17.05 -2.12 7.72
N ILE A 14 16.86 -2.78 6.59
CA ILE A 14 17.22 -2.22 5.29
C ILE A 14 16.15 -1.17 4.98
N MET A 15 16.56 0.09 4.94
CA MET A 15 15.69 1.21 4.60
C MET A 15 15.79 1.46 3.11
N SER A 16 14.66 1.62 2.43
CA SER A 16 14.64 2.12 1.06
C SER A 16 14.72 3.63 1.03
N GLU A 17 15.28 4.17 -0.04
CA GLU A 17 15.39 5.59 -0.29
C GLU A 17 14.50 5.99 -1.48
N ILE A 18 13.64 6.95 -1.26
CA ILE A 18 12.77 7.56 -2.27
C ILE A 18 13.00 9.07 -2.27
N THR A 19 12.34 9.80 -3.15
CA THR A 19 12.42 11.26 -3.17
C THR A 19 11.03 11.92 -3.12
N PHE A 20 11.00 13.13 -2.56
CA PHE A 20 9.87 14.05 -2.63
C PHE A 20 10.37 15.40 -3.14
N LYS A 21 9.96 15.76 -4.35
CA LYS A 21 10.45 16.96 -5.06
C LYS A 21 11.99 17.01 -5.11
N GLY A 22 12.60 15.85 -5.42
CA GLY A 22 14.04 15.68 -5.49
C GLY A 22 14.78 15.57 -4.16
N ASN A 23 14.11 15.71 -3.01
CA ASN A 23 14.72 15.54 -1.69
C ASN A 23 14.57 14.10 -1.21
N LYS A 24 15.66 13.52 -0.72
CA LYS A 24 15.71 12.15 -0.22
C LYS A 24 14.83 11.96 1.01
N ILE A 25 14.11 10.84 1.02
CA ILE A 25 13.27 10.39 2.15
C ILE A 25 13.56 8.91 2.36
N SER A 26 13.70 8.52 3.63
CA SER A 26 13.87 7.12 4.02
C SER A 26 12.51 6.49 4.35
N THR A 27 12.33 5.23 3.98
CA THR A 27 11.15 4.43 4.38
C THR A 27 11.49 3.45 5.49
N SER A 28 10.47 2.93 6.17
CA SER A 28 10.62 2.01 7.31
C SER A 28 11.16 0.63 6.96
N GLY A 29 11.33 0.33 5.68
CA GLY A 29 11.82 -0.95 5.19
C GLY A 29 11.75 -1.04 3.67
N GLU A 30 11.77 -2.28 3.17
CA GLU A 30 11.56 -2.61 1.76
C GLU A 30 10.18 -3.25 1.56
N LEU A 31 9.64 -3.12 0.35
CA LEU A 31 8.45 -3.85 -0.07
C LEU A 31 8.70 -5.37 -0.03
N PRO A 32 7.66 -6.19 0.14
CA PRO A 32 7.79 -7.63 -0.03
C PRO A 32 8.27 -7.95 -1.45
N LYS A 33 9.07 -9.01 -1.58
CA LYS A 33 9.67 -9.40 -2.88
C LYS A 33 8.72 -10.29 -3.65
N GLN A 34 8.83 -10.25 -4.97
CA GLN A 34 8.10 -11.17 -5.84
C GLN A 34 8.41 -12.63 -5.45
N GLY A 35 7.36 -13.45 -5.34
CA GLY A 35 7.42 -14.84 -4.89
C GLY A 35 7.21 -15.03 -3.38
N GLU A 36 7.25 -13.98 -2.57
CA GLU A 36 6.93 -14.06 -1.14
C GLU A 36 5.42 -14.07 -0.93
N SER A 37 4.96 -14.71 0.13
CA SER A 37 3.58 -14.58 0.59
C SER A 37 3.36 -13.21 1.21
N ALA A 38 2.25 -12.56 0.86
CA ALA A 38 1.87 -11.30 1.45
C ALA A 38 1.67 -11.43 2.95
N LYS A 39 2.07 -10.42 3.70
CA LYS A 39 1.78 -10.34 5.14
C LYS A 39 0.31 -9.98 5.34
N ASP A 40 -0.33 -10.60 6.32
CA ASP A 40 -1.69 -10.23 6.69
C ASP A 40 -1.74 -8.79 7.21
N PHE A 41 -2.93 -8.20 7.16
CA PHE A 41 -3.18 -6.84 7.61
C PHE A 41 -4.54 -6.72 8.30
N GLU A 42 -4.68 -5.68 9.09
CA GLU A 42 -5.96 -5.19 9.58
C GLU A 42 -6.11 -3.72 9.15
N LEU A 43 -7.02 -3.47 8.23
CA LEU A 43 -7.33 -2.15 7.69
C LEU A 43 -8.81 -1.83 7.90
N VAL A 44 -9.15 -0.56 7.92
CA VAL A 44 -10.53 -0.12 8.14
C VAL A 44 -11.14 0.38 6.84
N SER A 45 -12.26 -0.21 6.43
CA SER A 45 -13.02 0.22 5.25
C SER A 45 -13.87 1.47 5.51
N THR A 46 -14.44 2.04 4.44
CA THR A 46 -15.26 3.26 4.54
C THR A 46 -16.54 3.09 5.34
N ASP A 47 -17.02 1.87 5.52
CA ASP A 47 -18.15 1.49 6.37
C ASP A 47 -17.73 1.08 7.79
N LEU A 48 -16.48 1.36 8.16
CA LEU A 48 -15.88 1.13 9.48
C LEU A 48 -15.74 -0.36 9.85
N GLN A 49 -15.69 -1.26 8.88
CA GLN A 49 -15.42 -2.66 9.11
C GLN A 49 -13.93 -2.94 9.03
N THR A 50 -13.42 -3.82 9.89
CA THR A 50 -12.05 -4.34 9.77
C THR A 50 -11.95 -5.31 8.61
N LYS A 51 -10.95 -5.14 7.76
CA LYS A 51 -10.63 -5.99 6.61
C LYS A 51 -9.23 -6.58 6.76
N SER A 52 -9.10 -7.84 6.37
CA SER A 52 -7.85 -8.61 6.36
C SER A 52 -7.65 -9.29 5.01
N LEU A 53 -6.50 -9.91 4.77
CA LEU A 53 -6.29 -10.72 3.56
C LEU A 53 -7.32 -11.84 3.41
N ASN A 54 -7.78 -12.41 4.53
CA ASN A 54 -8.75 -13.51 4.50
C ASN A 54 -10.11 -13.10 3.90
N ASP A 55 -10.48 -11.81 3.96
CA ASP A 55 -11.72 -11.29 3.34
C ASP A 55 -11.68 -11.34 1.81
N TYR A 56 -10.49 -11.48 1.23
CA TYR A 56 -10.24 -11.50 -0.22
C TYR A 56 -9.75 -12.85 -0.71
N LYS A 57 -9.94 -13.91 0.06
CA LYS A 57 -9.45 -15.25 -0.28
C LYS A 57 -9.94 -15.73 -1.66
N GLY A 58 -9.00 -16.20 -2.48
CA GLY A 58 -9.28 -16.68 -3.83
C GLY A 58 -9.42 -15.59 -4.89
N GLN A 59 -9.20 -14.33 -4.53
CA GLN A 59 -9.17 -13.20 -5.45
C GLN A 59 -7.74 -12.70 -5.66
N LYS A 60 -7.43 -12.26 -6.87
CA LYS A 60 -6.24 -11.45 -7.15
C LYS A 60 -6.41 -10.06 -6.54
N LEU A 61 -5.33 -9.49 -6.02
CA LEU A 61 -5.37 -8.17 -5.42
C LEU A 61 -4.36 -7.23 -6.07
N VAL A 62 -4.77 -5.99 -6.30
CA VAL A 62 -3.86 -4.87 -6.57
C VAL A 62 -3.94 -3.92 -5.39
N LEU A 63 -2.85 -3.76 -4.66
CA LEU A 63 -2.74 -2.80 -3.57
C LEU A 63 -2.16 -1.50 -4.14
N ASN A 64 -2.98 -0.47 -4.26
CA ASN A 64 -2.58 0.89 -4.63
C ASN A 64 -2.38 1.70 -3.35
N ILE A 65 -1.14 1.95 -2.99
CA ILE A 65 -0.75 2.56 -1.73
C ILE A 65 -0.20 3.96 -1.98
N PHE A 66 -0.64 4.93 -1.19
CA PHE A 66 -0.29 6.33 -1.41
C PHE A 66 -0.39 7.17 -0.11
N PRO A 67 0.23 8.38 -0.08
CA PRO A 67 0.20 9.25 1.09
C PRO A 67 -1.20 9.72 1.50
N SER A 68 -1.99 10.31 0.59
CA SER A 68 -3.32 10.83 0.88
C SER A 68 -4.14 11.09 -0.37
N VAL A 69 -5.45 10.80 -0.33
CA VAL A 69 -6.41 11.12 -1.41
C VAL A 69 -6.52 12.63 -1.68
N ASP A 70 -6.15 13.46 -0.72
CA ASP A 70 -6.20 14.93 -0.85
C ASP A 70 -5.01 15.51 -1.62
N THR A 71 -4.14 14.68 -2.23
CA THR A 71 -3.06 15.11 -3.13
C THR A 71 -3.37 14.73 -4.58
N GLY A 72 -3.00 15.60 -5.54
CA GLY A 72 -3.39 15.45 -6.95
C GLY A 72 -3.00 14.11 -7.58
N VAL A 73 -1.77 13.66 -7.40
CA VAL A 73 -1.28 12.38 -7.98
C VAL A 73 -1.92 11.17 -7.29
N CYS A 74 -2.18 11.22 -5.98
CA CYS A 74 -2.87 10.13 -5.28
C CYS A 74 -4.32 10.01 -5.74
N ALA A 75 -5.04 11.13 -5.83
CA ALA A 75 -6.39 11.17 -6.39
C ALA A 75 -6.42 10.61 -7.81
N GLN A 76 -5.44 11.01 -8.66
CA GLN A 76 -5.33 10.49 -10.02
C GLN A 76 -5.08 8.98 -10.05
N SER A 77 -4.25 8.44 -9.17
CA SER A 77 -4.01 6.99 -9.11
C SER A 77 -5.28 6.21 -8.77
N VAL A 78 -6.10 6.73 -7.85
CA VAL A 78 -7.40 6.10 -7.51
C VAL A 78 -8.35 6.13 -8.70
N ARG A 79 -8.47 7.26 -9.41
CA ARG A 79 -9.32 7.38 -10.61
C ARG A 79 -8.88 6.39 -11.69
N THR A 80 -7.57 6.34 -11.99
CA THR A 80 -7.01 5.46 -13.02
C THR A 80 -7.26 3.98 -12.69
N PHE A 81 -7.02 3.56 -11.46
CA PHE A 81 -7.34 2.19 -11.05
C PHE A 81 -8.83 1.90 -11.02
N ASN A 82 -9.67 2.86 -10.65
CA ASN A 82 -11.12 2.70 -10.69
C ASN A 82 -11.64 2.45 -12.12
N GLU A 83 -11.12 3.15 -13.10
CA GLU A 83 -11.47 2.93 -14.52
C GLU A 83 -11.00 1.55 -15.00
N LYS A 84 -9.77 1.16 -14.65
CA LYS A 84 -9.17 -0.12 -15.07
C LYS A 84 -9.75 -1.32 -14.35
N ALA A 85 -10.12 -1.19 -13.08
CA ALA A 85 -10.63 -2.28 -12.24
C ALA A 85 -11.91 -2.91 -12.81
N ALA A 86 -12.76 -2.13 -13.46
CA ALA A 86 -14.01 -2.60 -14.06
C ALA A 86 -13.82 -3.70 -15.12
N ALA A 87 -12.64 -3.77 -15.75
CA ALA A 87 -12.32 -4.75 -16.80
C ALA A 87 -11.50 -5.95 -16.28
N LEU A 88 -11.16 -5.98 -15.00
CA LEU A 88 -10.33 -7.04 -14.42
C LEU A 88 -11.20 -8.20 -13.93
N ASP A 89 -10.85 -9.41 -14.36
CA ASP A 89 -11.52 -10.63 -13.91
C ASP A 89 -10.92 -11.13 -12.60
N ASN A 90 -11.79 -11.55 -11.67
CA ASN A 90 -11.44 -12.07 -10.34
C ASN A 90 -10.38 -11.23 -9.59
N THR A 91 -10.39 -9.91 -9.80
CA THR A 91 -9.37 -9.00 -9.24
C THR A 91 -10.03 -7.88 -8.45
N LYS A 92 -9.55 -7.64 -7.23
CA LYS A 92 -9.96 -6.52 -6.40
C LYS A 92 -8.82 -5.50 -6.31
N VAL A 93 -9.13 -4.23 -6.49
CA VAL A 93 -8.18 -3.14 -6.26
C VAL A 93 -8.47 -2.52 -4.90
N LEU A 94 -7.46 -2.54 -4.02
CA LEU A 94 -7.50 -1.94 -2.68
C LEU A 94 -6.65 -0.67 -2.68
N CYS A 95 -7.28 0.47 -2.44
CA CYS A 95 -6.62 1.76 -2.33
C CYS A 95 -6.36 2.07 -0.86
N ILE A 96 -5.09 2.13 -0.46
CA ILE A 96 -4.68 2.12 0.95
C ILE A 96 -3.91 3.40 1.29
N SER A 97 -4.34 4.10 2.34
CA SER A 97 -3.68 5.28 2.89
C SER A 97 -3.93 5.41 4.39
N ARG A 98 -3.36 6.42 5.02
CA ARG A 98 -3.68 6.79 6.42
C ARG A 98 -4.78 7.84 6.55
N ASP A 99 -5.41 8.22 5.44
CA ASP A 99 -6.61 9.04 5.50
C ASP A 99 -7.67 8.35 6.36
N LEU A 100 -8.46 9.13 7.09
CA LEU A 100 -9.58 8.58 7.84
C LEU A 100 -10.63 7.99 6.87
N PRO A 101 -11.33 6.90 7.26
CA PRO A 101 -12.38 6.31 6.44
C PRO A 101 -13.44 7.32 5.97
N PHE A 102 -13.73 8.32 6.79
CA PHE A 102 -14.66 9.41 6.46
C PHE A 102 -14.16 10.27 5.30
N ALA A 103 -12.88 10.60 5.27
CA ALA A 103 -12.27 11.37 4.18
C ALA A 103 -12.24 10.54 2.89
N GLN A 104 -11.89 9.25 2.98
CA GLN A 104 -11.94 8.32 1.85
C GLN A 104 -13.35 8.19 1.28
N ASN A 105 -14.36 8.05 2.15
CA ASN A 105 -15.77 7.97 1.72
C ASN A 105 -16.23 9.25 1.02
N ARG A 106 -15.88 10.42 1.57
CA ARG A 106 -16.19 11.72 0.95
C ARG A 106 -15.55 11.84 -0.43
N PHE A 107 -14.28 11.43 -0.57
CA PHE A 107 -13.58 11.42 -1.85
C PHE A 107 -14.28 10.52 -2.87
N CYS A 108 -14.61 9.27 -2.50
CA CYS A 108 -15.31 8.34 -3.38
C CYS A 108 -16.66 8.90 -3.86
N ALA A 109 -17.44 9.48 -2.95
CA ALA A 109 -18.74 10.07 -3.30
C ALA A 109 -18.60 11.27 -4.23
N ALA A 110 -17.60 12.12 -4.02
CA ALA A 110 -17.35 13.30 -4.86
C ALA A 110 -16.85 12.95 -6.27
N GLU A 111 -16.08 11.87 -6.41
CA GLU A 111 -15.38 11.48 -7.64
C GLU A 111 -16.06 10.33 -8.39
N GLY A 112 -17.16 9.76 -7.87
CA GLY A 112 -17.84 8.63 -8.49
C GLY A 112 -17.00 7.34 -8.50
N ILE A 113 -16.24 7.09 -7.44
CA ILE A 113 -15.37 5.92 -7.30
C ILE A 113 -16.18 4.73 -6.78
N GLU A 114 -16.33 3.67 -7.60
CA GLU A 114 -17.19 2.50 -7.29
C GLU A 114 -16.49 1.15 -7.51
N ASN A 115 -15.42 1.10 -8.31
CA ASN A 115 -14.79 -0.16 -8.72
C ASN A 115 -13.56 -0.53 -7.88
N VAL A 116 -13.15 0.30 -6.96
CA VAL A 116 -12.05 0.06 -6.01
C VAL A 116 -12.57 0.12 -4.58
N GLU A 117 -11.87 -0.52 -3.67
CA GLU A 117 -12.16 -0.47 -2.24
C GLU A 117 -11.12 0.39 -1.52
N MET A 118 -11.60 1.37 -0.75
CA MET A 118 -10.74 2.23 0.05
C MET A 118 -10.55 1.63 1.43
N LEU A 119 -9.30 1.54 1.86
CA LEU A 119 -8.91 1.00 3.17
C LEU A 119 -7.96 1.95 3.89
N SER A 120 -8.15 2.09 5.18
CA SER A 120 -7.38 3.01 6.03
C SER A 120 -6.51 2.27 7.04
N ASP A 121 -5.25 2.67 7.14
CA ASP A 121 -4.27 2.23 8.15
C ASP A 121 -4.15 3.25 9.30
N PHE A 122 -5.24 3.98 9.61
CA PHE A 122 -5.19 5.09 10.57
C PHE A 122 -5.09 4.62 12.03
N ASN A 123 -5.66 3.46 12.37
CA ASN A 123 -5.82 3.03 13.74
C ASN A 123 -4.58 2.36 14.33
N THR A 124 -3.93 1.46 13.61
CA THR A 124 -2.76 0.72 14.11
C THR A 124 -1.43 1.16 13.47
N GLY A 125 -1.46 1.54 12.20
CA GLY A 125 -0.26 1.80 11.39
C GLY A 125 0.60 0.56 11.14
N GLU A 126 0.09 -0.64 11.42
CA GLU A 126 0.84 -1.90 11.28
C GLU A 126 1.06 -2.28 9.81
N PHE A 127 0.13 -1.94 8.93
CA PHE A 127 0.28 -2.19 7.50
C PHE A 127 1.53 -1.48 6.95
N GLY A 128 1.66 -0.18 7.20
CA GLY A 128 2.81 0.60 6.75
C GLY A 128 4.14 0.05 7.25
N LYS A 129 4.21 -0.35 8.53
CA LYS A 129 5.40 -0.95 9.13
C LYS A 129 5.73 -2.31 8.51
N ASN A 130 4.73 -3.19 8.38
CA ASN A 130 4.91 -4.55 7.90
C ASN A 130 5.32 -4.60 6.43
N TYR A 131 4.88 -3.64 5.65
CA TYR A 131 5.18 -3.53 4.21
C TYR A 131 6.33 -2.57 3.89
N GLY A 132 6.98 -1.97 4.90
CA GLY A 132 8.14 -1.08 4.71
C GLY A 132 7.80 0.26 4.08
N LEU A 133 6.58 0.76 4.27
CA LEU A 133 6.01 1.88 3.52
C LEU A 133 6.10 3.23 4.22
N ASP A 134 6.27 3.24 5.54
CA ASP A 134 6.22 4.48 6.31
C ASP A 134 7.38 5.39 5.99
N MET A 135 7.10 6.63 5.64
CA MET A 135 8.13 7.65 5.49
C MET A 135 8.63 8.10 6.86
N LEU A 136 9.95 8.04 7.07
CA LEU A 136 10.57 8.26 8.39
C LEU A 136 11.02 9.69 8.60
N ASP A 137 11.14 10.47 7.53
CA ASP A 137 11.61 11.84 7.53
C ASP A 137 10.88 12.70 6.48
N GLY A 138 11.29 13.95 6.33
CA GLY A 138 10.68 14.89 5.41
C GLY A 138 9.28 15.38 5.82
N PRO A 139 8.64 16.22 4.98
CA PRO A 139 7.35 16.85 5.31
C PRO A 139 6.16 15.88 5.32
N LEU A 140 6.31 14.70 4.73
CA LEU A 140 5.28 13.65 4.69
C LEU A 140 5.55 12.52 5.69
N LYS A 141 6.45 12.73 6.65
CA LYS A 141 6.76 11.76 7.70
C LYS A 141 5.49 11.24 8.37
N GLY A 142 5.41 9.91 8.50
CA GLY A 142 4.28 9.21 9.10
C GLY A 142 3.19 8.81 8.11
N LEU A 143 3.24 9.27 6.86
CA LEU A 143 2.38 8.78 5.79
C LEU A 143 3.04 7.61 5.06
N HIS A 144 2.26 6.87 4.28
CA HIS A 144 2.81 5.84 3.39
C HIS A 144 3.51 6.48 2.19
N SER A 145 4.59 5.86 1.74
CA SER A 145 5.16 6.12 0.43
C SER A 145 4.22 5.65 -0.68
N ARG A 146 4.49 6.01 -1.93
CA ARG A 146 3.71 5.52 -3.07
C ARG A 146 4.25 4.18 -3.55
N ALA A 147 3.37 3.17 -3.57
CA ALA A 147 3.71 1.83 -4.04
C ALA A 147 2.51 1.11 -4.66
N VAL A 148 2.80 0.15 -5.52
CA VAL A 148 1.82 -0.80 -6.03
C VAL A 148 2.34 -2.22 -5.81
N ILE A 149 1.47 -3.09 -5.30
CA ILE A 149 1.75 -4.50 -5.07
C ILE A 149 0.63 -5.31 -5.68
N ALA A 150 0.97 -6.32 -6.51
CA ALA A 150 -0.02 -7.25 -7.05
C ALA A 150 0.16 -8.63 -6.43
N LEU A 151 -0.95 -9.25 -6.04
CA LEU A 151 -1.01 -10.57 -5.39
C LEU A 151 -1.88 -11.52 -6.22
N ASP A 152 -1.41 -12.76 -6.39
CA ASP A 152 -2.21 -13.84 -7.01
C ASP A 152 -3.36 -14.30 -6.09
N GLU A 153 -4.14 -15.29 -6.54
CA GLU A 153 -5.28 -15.86 -5.79
C GLU A 153 -4.87 -16.54 -4.47
N ASN A 154 -3.59 -16.88 -4.31
CA ASN A 154 -3.01 -17.43 -3.09
C ASN A 154 -2.35 -16.35 -2.23
N HIS A 155 -2.48 -15.10 -2.64
CA HIS A 155 -1.86 -13.92 -2.04
C HIS A 155 -0.32 -13.98 -2.01
N ASN A 156 0.30 -14.62 -3.01
CA ASN A 156 1.73 -14.46 -3.27
C ASN A 156 1.97 -13.22 -4.11
N VAL A 157 3.06 -12.54 -3.83
CA VAL A 157 3.46 -11.33 -4.53
C VAL A 157 3.92 -11.67 -5.95
N VAL A 158 3.23 -11.14 -6.96
CA VAL A 158 3.58 -11.29 -8.38
C VAL A 158 4.19 -10.03 -8.99
N TYR A 159 3.95 -8.88 -8.37
CA TYR A 159 4.52 -7.59 -8.80
C TYR A 159 4.68 -6.65 -7.62
N THR A 160 5.76 -5.86 -7.60
CA THR A 160 5.94 -4.73 -6.69
C THR A 160 6.60 -3.56 -7.39
N GLN A 161 6.16 -2.36 -7.07
CA GLN A 161 6.81 -1.13 -7.44
C GLN A 161 6.72 -0.15 -6.28
N GLN A 162 7.86 0.32 -5.78
CA GLN A 162 7.93 1.54 -5.00
C GLN A 162 8.30 2.68 -5.96
N VAL A 163 7.45 3.70 -6.03
CA VAL A 163 7.70 4.85 -6.91
C VAL A 163 8.82 5.69 -6.31
N SER A 164 9.89 5.88 -7.06
CA SER A 164 11.11 6.54 -6.58
C SER A 164 10.92 8.02 -6.27
N GLU A 165 10.06 8.72 -7.02
CA GLU A 165 9.66 10.10 -6.75
C GLU A 165 8.17 10.15 -6.43
N ILE A 166 7.80 10.51 -5.20
CA ILE A 166 6.40 10.44 -4.69
C ILE A 166 5.42 11.25 -5.55
N THR A 167 5.90 12.28 -6.23
CA THR A 167 5.09 13.14 -7.10
C THR A 167 4.79 12.54 -8.47
N GLU A 168 5.35 11.36 -8.79
CA GLU A 168 5.09 10.63 -10.04
C GLU A 168 4.01 9.57 -9.85
N GLU A 169 3.33 9.22 -10.96
CA GLU A 169 2.34 8.15 -10.99
C GLU A 169 3.03 6.76 -11.02
N PRO A 170 2.36 5.71 -10.50
CA PRO A 170 2.88 4.34 -10.61
C PRO A 170 2.67 3.78 -12.03
N ASP A 171 3.35 2.68 -12.32
CA ASP A 171 3.15 1.93 -13.56
C ASP A 171 1.89 1.05 -13.47
N TYR A 172 0.76 1.59 -13.87
CA TYR A 172 -0.53 0.90 -13.85
C TYR A 172 -0.57 -0.34 -14.75
N GLN A 173 0.10 -0.28 -15.92
CA GLN A 173 0.03 -1.35 -16.90
C GLN A 173 0.77 -2.59 -16.40
N ASN A 174 1.99 -2.43 -15.92
CA ASN A 174 2.75 -3.55 -15.38
C ASN A 174 2.09 -4.17 -14.15
N ALA A 175 1.48 -3.38 -13.29
CA ALA A 175 0.73 -3.89 -12.15
C ALA A 175 -0.46 -4.79 -12.57
N ILE A 176 -1.23 -4.36 -13.58
CA ILE A 176 -2.41 -5.09 -14.06
C ILE A 176 -2.01 -6.31 -14.89
N HIS A 177 -0.98 -6.21 -15.74
CA HIS A 177 -0.53 -7.30 -16.60
C HIS A 177 0.30 -8.36 -15.87
N SER A 178 0.66 -8.14 -14.60
CA SER A 178 1.45 -9.09 -13.82
C SER A 178 0.74 -10.41 -13.51
N PHE A 179 -0.55 -10.48 -13.78
CA PHE A 179 -1.38 -11.70 -13.62
C PHE A 179 -1.43 -12.60 -14.87
N SER A 180 -0.74 -12.21 -15.96
CA SER A 180 -0.77 -12.90 -17.26
C SER A 180 0.25 -14.04 -17.31
#